data_9b37d8c5e2a9aa3f13de2813c1d096e6
#
_entry.id   9b37d8c5e2a9aa3f13de2813c1d096e6
#
_cell.length_a   1.000
_cell.length_b   1.000
_cell.length_c   1.000
_cell.angle_alpha   90.00
_cell.angle_beta   90.00
_cell.angle_gamma   90.00
#
_symmetry.space_group_name_H-M   'P 1'
#
loop_
_entity.id
_entity.type
_entity.pdbx_description
1 polymer ?
#
loop_
_entity_poly.entity_id
_entity_poly.type
_entity_poly.pdbx_seq_one_letter_code
_entity_poly.pdbx_strand_id
1 'polypeptide(L)'
;MTVQEWLGEENKLGQDIYERKYQFNGETFDQWLDRVSGGNEEVKQLIKDKKFLFGGRILSNRGLEDKGVKTTLSNCYVIEPPSDSIESIFDCAKKLARTFSYGGGCGVDISNLAPRGATVRNAAKTTTGSVSFMDLYSLITGLIGQNNRRGALMLSISCEHPDLEEFIGVKSDLDKVTKANISVRITDKFMAAVKNKQPFTLKFTRKETGETITKTIDAANFFHKMCEVNWDYAEPGMLFWDRIENWNLLSCDNNFHYAGTNPCAWVLGRK
;
A
#
# COMPACT_ATOMS: atom_id res chain seq x y z
N MET A 1 -23.86 -2.16 31.12
CA MET A 1 -22.49 -1.61 31.18
C MET A 1 -22.40 -0.46 30.19
N THR A 2 -21.89 0.68 30.61
CA THR A 2 -21.61 1.82 29.71
C THR A 2 -20.19 1.71 29.13
N VAL A 3 -19.89 2.50 28.10
CA VAL A 3 -18.55 2.57 27.55
C VAL A 3 -17.53 3.17 28.55
N GLN A 4 -18.01 4.11 29.38
CA GLN A 4 -17.19 4.73 30.45
C GLN A 4 -16.80 3.68 31.49
N GLU A 5 -17.75 2.87 31.96
CA GLU A 5 -17.47 1.76 32.87
C GLU A 5 -16.52 0.73 32.26
N TRP A 6 -16.68 0.46 30.95
CA TRP A 6 -15.85 -0.52 30.24
C TRP A 6 -14.42 -0.02 29.99
N LEU A 7 -14.25 1.21 29.53
CA LEU A 7 -12.92 1.80 29.26
C LEU A 7 -12.23 2.29 30.54
N GLY A 8 -12.99 2.65 31.56
CA GLY A 8 -12.56 3.34 32.76
C GLY A 8 -12.88 4.85 32.70
N GLU A 9 -13.36 5.41 33.80
CA GLU A 9 -13.79 6.80 33.87
C GLU A 9 -12.68 7.79 33.54
N GLU A 10 -11.44 7.47 33.92
CA GLU A 10 -10.25 8.31 33.69
C GLU A 10 -9.76 8.26 32.20
N ASN A 11 -10.19 7.27 31.43
CA ASN A 11 -9.73 7.10 30.06
C ASN A 11 -10.55 7.99 29.08
N LYS A 12 -10.48 9.30 29.26
CA LYS A 12 -11.19 10.28 28.42
C LYS A 12 -10.84 10.19 26.94
N LEU A 13 -9.57 9.91 26.62
CA LEU A 13 -9.11 9.74 25.24
C LEU A 13 -9.76 8.51 24.59
N GLY A 14 -9.83 7.38 25.30
CA GLY A 14 -10.47 6.17 24.81
C GLY A 14 -11.96 6.37 24.56
N GLN A 15 -12.64 7.09 25.46
CA GLN A 15 -14.07 7.44 25.33
C GLN A 15 -14.30 8.34 24.10
N ASP A 16 -13.52 9.39 23.90
CA ASP A 16 -13.60 10.28 22.74
C ASP A 16 -13.33 9.52 21.42
N ILE A 17 -12.33 8.62 21.39
CA ILE A 17 -12.06 7.79 20.24
C ILE A 17 -13.23 6.84 19.94
N TYR A 18 -13.83 6.23 20.96
CA TYR A 18 -15.00 5.37 20.78
C TYR A 18 -16.15 6.16 20.15
N GLU A 19 -16.51 7.30 20.70
CA GLU A 19 -17.63 8.14 20.23
C GLU A 19 -17.42 8.62 18.79
N ARG A 20 -16.22 9.09 18.46
CA ARG A 20 -15.93 9.65 17.12
C ARG A 20 -15.68 8.63 16.04
N LYS A 21 -15.19 7.42 16.38
CA LYS A 21 -14.72 6.46 15.37
C LYS A 21 -15.46 5.14 15.35
N TYR A 22 -16.02 4.70 16.45
CA TYR A 22 -16.57 3.36 16.59
C TYR A 22 -18.07 3.34 16.85
N GLN A 23 -18.62 4.34 17.50
CA GLN A 23 -20.04 4.50 17.72
C GLN A 23 -20.75 4.95 16.43
N PHE A 24 -21.87 4.31 16.08
CA PHE A 24 -22.69 4.69 14.94
C PHE A 24 -23.99 5.36 15.42
N ASN A 25 -24.21 6.61 15.00
CA ASN A 25 -25.45 7.37 15.27
C ASN A 25 -25.94 7.32 16.73
N GLY A 26 -25.03 7.40 17.69
CA GLY A 26 -25.38 7.43 19.10
C GLY A 26 -25.86 6.09 19.67
N GLU A 27 -25.54 4.95 19.00
CA GLU A 27 -25.84 3.61 19.54
C GLU A 27 -25.29 3.45 20.96
N THR A 28 -26.03 2.72 21.82
CA THR A 28 -25.54 2.36 23.15
C THR A 28 -24.40 1.37 23.08
N PHE A 29 -23.63 1.21 24.15
CA PHE A 29 -22.53 0.24 24.20
C PHE A 29 -23.00 -1.20 23.96
N ASP A 30 -24.18 -1.58 24.48
CA ASP A 30 -24.74 -2.92 24.22
C ASP A 30 -25.19 -3.08 22.76
N GLN A 31 -25.77 -2.06 22.14
CA GLN A 31 -26.10 -2.08 20.70
C GLN A 31 -24.83 -2.18 19.83
N TRP A 32 -23.78 -1.45 20.22
CA TRP A 32 -22.47 -1.57 19.56
C TRP A 32 -21.90 -2.98 19.68
N LEU A 33 -21.94 -3.58 20.89
CA LEU A 33 -21.52 -4.96 21.12
C LEU A 33 -22.30 -5.96 20.26
N ASP A 34 -23.62 -5.80 20.17
CA ASP A 34 -24.47 -6.62 19.30
C ASP A 34 -24.04 -6.54 17.84
N ARG A 35 -23.83 -5.32 17.36
CA ARG A 35 -23.42 -5.05 15.99
C ARG A 35 -22.06 -5.66 15.68
N VAL A 36 -21.05 -5.39 16.50
CA VAL A 36 -19.67 -5.82 16.20
C VAL A 36 -19.46 -7.34 16.41
N SER A 37 -20.21 -7.96 17.32
CA SER A 37 -20.17 -9.40 17.53
C SER A 37 -21.02 -10.19 16.53
N GLY A 38 -21.94 -9.49 15.82
CA GLY A 38 -22.98 -10.15 15.00
C GLY A 38 -23.97 -10.94 15.84
N GLY A 39 -24.27 -10.50 17.06
CA GLY A 39 -25.18 -11.15 18.01
C GLY A 39 -24.60 -12.39 18.72
N ASN A 40 -23.32 -12.69 18.56
CA ASN A 40 -22.70 -13.83 19.23
C ASN A 40 -22.35 -13.48 20.68
N GLU A 41 -23.03 -14.14 21.64
CA GLU A 41 -22.91 -13.84 23.08
C GLU A 41 -21.51 -14.16 23.65
N GLU A 42 -20.85 -15.20 23.17
CA GLU A 42 -19.49 -15.56 23.61
C GLU A 42 -18.50 -14.46 23.21
N VAL A 43 -18.60 -13.97 21.96
CA VAL A 43 -17.75 -12.85 21.47
C VAL A 43 -18.04 -11.57 22.25
N LYS A 44 -19.31 -11.25 22.56
CA LYS A 44 -19.67 -10.12 23.41
C LYS A 44 -19.01 -10.22 24.79
N GLN A 45 -19.05 -11.39 25.39
CA GLN A 45 -18.46 -11.59 26.71
C GLN A 45 -16.94 -11.45 26.67
N LEU A 46 -16.27 -11.98 25.64
CA LEU A 46 -14.82 -11.80 25.43
C LEU A 46 -14.44 -10.33 25.28
N ILE A 47 -15.26 -9.53 24.59
CA ILE A 47 -15.04 -8.08 24.44
C ILE A 47 -15.27 -7.37 25.78
N LYS A 48 -16.36 -7.69 26.51
CA LYS A 48 -16.65 -7.11 27.85
C LYS A 48 -15.50 -7.40 28.83
N ASP A 49 -14.97 -8.61 28.79
CA ASP A 49 -13.85 -9.05 29.63
C ASP A 49 -12.48 -8.50 29.19
N LYS A 50 -12.42 -7.72 28.10
CA LYS A 50 -11.18 -7.20 27.51
C LYS A 50 -10.18 -8.29 27.07
N LYS A 51 -10.67 -9.50 26.78
CA LYS A 51 -9.85 -10.64 26.31
C LYS A 51 -9.70 -10.68 24.78
N PHE A 52 -10.59 -10.00 24.06
CA PHE A 52 -10.59 -9.96 22.60
C PHE A 52 -11.17 -8.63 22.09
N LEU A 53 -10.57 -8.11 21.01
CA LEU A 53 -11.11 -7.03 20.20
C LEU A 53 -10.87 -7.30 18.73
N PHE A 54 -11.83 -6.97 17.90
CA PHE A 54 -11.66 -6.93 16.45
C PHE A 54 -10.76 -5.80 16.03
N GLY A 55 -10.21 -5.87 14.82
CA GLY A 55 -9.54 -4.74 14.17
C GLY A 55 -10.48 -3.54 13.98
N GLY A 56 -9.89 -2.35 13.95
CA GLY A 56 -10.64 -1.09 13.97
C GLY A 56 -11.74 -0.96 12.89
N ARG A 57 -11.55 -1.53 11.71
CA ARG A 57 -12.59 -1.50 10.65
C ARG A 57 -13.80 -2.35 10.99
N ILE A 58 -13.61 -3.47 11.64
CA ILE A 58 -14.71 -4.32 12.08
C ILE A 58 -15.46 -3.62 13.21
N LEU A 59 -14.74 -3.06 14.19
CA LEU A 59 -15.34 -2.30 15.28
C LEU A 59 -16.19 -1.10 14.81
N SER A 60 -15.75 -0.42 13.76
CA SER A 60 -16.49 0.73 13.23
C SER A 60 -17.59 0.34 12.26
N ASN A 61 -17.39 -0.68 11.42
CA ASN A 61 -18.16 -0.83 10.18
C ASN A 61 -19.07 -2.07 10.12
N ARG A 62 -18.80 -3.13 10.90
CA ARG A 62 -19.60 -4.35 10.84
C ARG A 62 -21.08 -4.05 11.14
N GLY A 63 -22.00 -4.62 10.34
CA GLY A 63 -23.44 -4.43 10.47
C GLY A 63 -23.95 -3.05 10.04
N LEU A 64 -23.15 -2.24 9.35
CA LEU A 64 -23.59 -0.96 8.78
C LEU A 64 -24.10 -1.09 7.35
N GLU A 65 -23.78 -2.18 6.64
CA GLU A 65 -24.27 -2.47 5.30
C GLU A 65 -25.78 -2.56 5.28
N ASP A 66 -26.37 -3.22 6.27
CA ASP A 66 -27.83 -3.31 6.46
C ASP A 66 -28.49 -1.96 6.74
N LYS A 67 -27.69 -0.97 7.14
CA LYS A 67 -28.11 0.42 7.38
C LYS A 67 -27.84 1.34 6.16
N GLY A 68 -27.47 0.75 5.01
CA GLY A 68 -27.22 1.47 3.76
C GLY A 68 -25.88 2.21 3.69
N VAL A 69 -24.96 1.96 4.63
CA VAL A 69 -23.62 2.56 4.62
C VAL A 69 -22.67 1.74 3.74
N LYS A 70 -22.13 2.38 2.71
CA LYS A 70 -21.11 1.77 1.84
C LYS A 70 -19.76 1.80 2.52
N THR A 71 -19.30 0.66 3.00
CA THR A 71 -18.07 0.52 3.77
C THR A 71 -17.39 -0.83 3.52
N THR A 72 -16.22 -1.05 4.11
CA THR A 72 -15.48 -2.32 4.08
C THR A 72 -15.06 -2.74 5.47
N LEU A 73 -14.93 -4.05 5.68
CA LEU A 73 -14.37 -4.64 6.91
C LEU A 73 -12.87 -4.88 6.81
N SER A 74 -12.27 -4.75 5.62
CA SER A 74 -10.83 -4.87 5.40
C SER A 74 -10.15 -3.50 5.46
N ASN A 75 -8.96 -3.45 6.08
CA ASN A 75 -8.19 -2.21 6.18
C ASN A 75 -7.43 -1.88 4.90
N CYS A 76 -6.88 -2.90 4.24
CA CYS A 76 -5.90 -2.72 3.18
C CYS A 76 -6.09 -3.73 2.06
N TYR A 77 -5.70 -3.31 0.87
CA TYR A 77 -5.80 -4.06 -0.38
C TYR A 77 -4.50 -3.94 -1.17
N VAL A 78 -4.24 -4.92 -2.00
CA VAL A 78 -3.24 -4.83 -3.06
C VAL A 78 -3.97 -4.74 -4.39
N ILE A 79 -3.65 -3.72 -5.16
CA ILE A 79 -4.20 -3.53 -6.51
C ILE A 79 -3.24 -4.20 -7.50
N GLU A 80 -3.80 -4.85 -8.49
CA GLU A 80 -3.03 -5.44 -9.59
C GLU A 80 -2.10 -4.40 -10.23
N PRO A 81 -0.80 -4.71 -10.40
CA PRO A 81 0.13 -3.80 -11.05
C PRO A 81 -0.35 -3.37 -12.44
N PRO A 82 -0.36 -2.07 -12.74
CA PRO A 82 -0.75 -1.61 -14.07
C PRO A 82 0.24 -2.12 -15.13
N SER A 83 -0.28 -2.49 -16.30
CA SER A 83 0.54 -2.68 -17.48
C SER A 83 0.93 -1.33 -18.10
N ASP A 84 1.92 -1.34 -19.01
CA ASP A 84 2.46 -0.13 -19.64
C ASP A 84 1.54 0.41 -20.74
N SER A 85 0.29 0.76 -20.35
CA SER A 85 -0.69 1.42 -21.22
C SER A 85 -1.48 2.47 -20.46
N ILE A 86 -1.92 3.50 -21.15
CA ILE A 86 -2.73 4.58 -20.57
C ILE A 86 -4.01 4.01 -19.93
N GLU A 87 -4.68 3.10 -20.63
CA GLU A 87 -5.90 2.47 -20.15
C GLU A 87 -5.68 1.75 -18.81
N SER A 88 -4.61 0.95 -18.71
CA SER A 88 -4.29 0.21 -17.49
C SER A 88 -3.86 1.12 -16.34
N ILE A 89 -3.09 2.17 -16.63
CA ILE A 89 -2.66 3.18 -15.63
C ILE A 89 -3.88 3.88 -15.04
N PHE A 90 -4.82 4.33 -15.89
CA PHE A 90 -6.02 5.02 -15.41
C PHE A 90 -7.06 4.07 -14.82
N ASP A 91 -7.13 2.80 -15.24
CA ASP A 91 -7.96 1.80 -14.58
C ASP A 91 -7.43 1.49 -13.17
N CYS A 92 -6.12 1.42 -12.99
CA CYS A 92 -5.49 1.35 -11.66
C CYS A 92 -5.87 2.57 -10.81
N ALA A 93 -5.79 3.79 -11.35
CA ALA A 93 -6.21 5.03 -10.70
C ALA A 93 -7.69 4.99 -10.25
N LYS A 94 -8.58 4.49 -11.10
CA LYS A 94 -9.99 4.29 -10.79
C LYS A 94 -10.20 3.26 -9.67
N LYS A 95 -9.47 2.13 -9.70
CA LYS A 95 -9.51 1.10 -8.63
C LYS A 95 -9.05 1.69 -7.30
N LEU A 96 -7.98 2.50 -7.29
CA LEU A 96 -7.50 3.23 -6.12
C LEU A 96 -8.58 4.17 -5.56
N ALA A 97 -9.13 5.05 -6.39
CA ALA A 97 -10.16 5.99 -5.99
C ALA A 97 -11.37 5.28 -5.36
N ARG A 98 -11.81 4.17 -5.99
CA ARG A 98 -12.93 3.38 -5.49
C ARG A 98 -12.61 2.74 -4.13
N THR A 99 -11.43 2.14 -3.96
CA THR A 99 -11.03 1.52 -2.70
C THR A 99 -10.90 2.54 -1.58
N PHE A 100 -10.32 3.70 -1.86
CA PHE A 100 -10.25 4.80 -0.89
C PHE A 100 -11.63 5.31 -0.48
N SER A 101 -12.58 5.40 -1.42
CA SER A 101 -13.94 5.85 -1.11
C SER A 101 -14.70 4.92 -0.15
N TYR A 102 -14.32 3.64 -0.07
CA TYR A 102 -14.83 2.68 0.90
C TYR A 102 -14.00 2.60 2.19
N GLY A 103 -12.94 3.38 2.27
CA GLY A 103 -12.09 3.44 3.46
C GLY A 103 -10.92 2.45 3.48
N GLY A 104 -10.63 1.74 2.40
CA GLY A 104 -9.47 0.87 2.29
C GLY A 104 -8.18 1.63 2.01
N GLY A 105 -7.03 1.10 2.48
CA GLY A 105 -5.71 1.49 2.00
C GLY A 105 -5.27 0.59 0.84
N CYS A 106 -4.40 1.07 -0.04
CA CYS A 106 -3.96 0.34 -1.23
C CYS A 106 -2.45 0.27 -1.37
N GLY A 107 -1.95 -0.84 -1.93
CA GLY A 107 -0.60 -0.94 -2.45
C GLY A 107 -0.60 -1.26 -3.94
N VAL A 108 0.33 -0.67 -4.67
CA VAL A 108 0.52 -0.86 -6.12
C VAL A 108 2.01 -0.98 -6.42
N ASP A 109 2.38 -1.99 -7.20
CA ASP A 109 3.72 -2.12 -7.78
C ASP A 109 3.73 -1.50 -9.18
N ILE A 110 4.66 -0.59 -9.44
CA ILE A 110 4.78 0.14 -10.70
C ILE A 110 5.91 -0.38 -11.60
N SER A 111 6.50 -1.53 -11.27
CA SER A 111 7.65 -2.10 -12.00
C SER A 111 7.36 -2.46 -13.45
N ASN A 112 6.08 -2.58 -13.82
CA ASN A 112 5.69 -2.90 -15.20
C ASN A 112 5.56 -1.67 -16.11
N LEU A 113 5.63 -0.45 -15.55
CA LEU A 113 5.57 0.79 -16.34
C LEU A 113 6.92 1.05 -16.99
N ALA A 114 6.92 1.50 -18.24
CA ALA A 114 8.14 1.78 -18.97
C ALA A 114 8.95 2.91 -18.31
N PRO A 115 10.29 2.81 -18.31
CA PRO A 115 11.16 3.82 -17.76
C PRO A 115 11.14 5.10 -18.60
N ARG A 116 11.55 6.21 -17.98
CA ARG A 116 11.70 7.51 -18.64
C ARG A 116 12.50 7.41 -19.94
N GLY A 117 11.96 8.01 -20.99
CA GLY A 117 12.59 8.04 -22.30
C GLY A 117 12.31 6.81 -23.17
N ALA A 118 11.60 5.79 -22.69
CA ALA A 118 11.17 4.68 -23.52
C ALA A 118 10.28 5.16 -24.67
N THR A 119 10.42 4.56 -25.84
CA THR A 119 9.72 4.96 -27.06
C THR A 119 8.22 4.68 -26.96
N VAL A 120 7.37 5.65 -27.26
CA VAL A 120 5.92 5.48 -27.39
C VAL A 120 5.45 5.85 -28.78
N ARG A 121 4.36 5.19 -29.25
CA ARG A 121 3.82 5.37 -30.61
C ARG A 121 2.74 6.46 -30.69
N ASN A 122 2.85 7.49 -29.87
CA ASN A 122 1.94 8.64 -29.86
C ASN A 122 2.68 9.96 -30.11
N ALA A 123 1.97 11.09 -30.02
CA ALA A 123 2.53 12.41 -30.25
C ALA A 123 3.71 12.78 -29.33
N ALA A 124 3.80 12.18 -28.13
CA ALA A 124 4.87 12.44 -27.18
C ALA A 124 6.20 11.78 -27.57
N LYS A 125 6.19 10.74 -28.44
CA LYS A 125 7.34 9.94 -28.89
C LYS A 125 8.07 9.16 -27.78
N THR A 126 8.17 9.72 -26.57
CA THR A 126 8.79 9.06 -25.40
C THR A 126 7.91 9.22 -24.16
N THR A 127 7.99 8.24 -23.25
CA THR A 127 7.27 8.30 -21.96
C THR A 127 8.02 9.16 -20.95
N THR A 128 7.27 9.77 -20.04
CA THR A 128 7.79 10.51 -18.87
C THR A 128 8.33 9.59 -17.77
N GLY A 129 8.12 8.28 -17.90
CA GLY A 129 8.62 7.28 -16.96
C GLY A 129 7.64 6.86 -15.86
N SER A 130 7.98 5.77 -15.18
CA SER A 130 7.15 5.17 -14.13
C SER A 130 6.92 6.12 -12.95
N VAL A 131 7.92 6.91 -12.59
CA VAL A 131 7.89 7.81 -11.42
C VAL A 131 6.90 8.96 -11.61
N SER A 132 6.70 9.46 -12.84
CA SER A 132 5.72 10.54 -13.08
C SER A 132 4.27 10.10 -12.83
N PHE A 133 3.94 8.81 -12.98
CA PHE A 133 2.60 8.31 -12.64
C PHE A 133 2.36 8.16 -11.13
N MET A 134 3.42 8.22 -10.31
CA MET A 134 3.27 8.26 -8.86
C MET A 134 2.55 9.50 -8.38
N ASP A 135 2.74 10.65 -9.05
CA ASP A 135 2.05 11.90 -8.75
C ASP A 135 0.54 11.78 -8.99
N LEU A 136 0.11 11.10 -10.07
CA LEU A 136 -1.29 10.79 -10.33
C LEU A 136 -1.90 9.99 -9.18
N TYR A 137 -1.25 8.91 -8.75
CA TYR A 137 -1.75 8.05 -7.68
C TYR A 137 -1.73 8.75 -6.32
N SER A 138 -0.71 9.55 -6.04
CA SER A 138 -0.62 10.38 -4.84
C SER A 138 -1.71 11.44 -4.79
N LEU A 139 -2.00 12.11 -5.91
CA LEU A 139 -3.07 13.08 -6.04
C LEU A 139 -4.44 12.45 -5.72
N ILE A 140 -4.75 11.29 -6.30
CA ILE A 140 -5.99 10.56 -6.03
C ILE A 140 -6.14 10.24 -4.54
N THR A 141 -5.05 9.80 -3.90
CA THR A 141 -5.01 9.50 -2.47
C THR A 141 -5.35 10.73 -1.61
N GLY A 142 -4.93 11.91 -2.04
CA GLY A 142 -5.24 13.17 -1.38
C GLY A 142 -6.65 13.68 -1.62
N LEU A 143 -7.20 13.45 -2.82
CA LEU A 143 -8.53 13.94 -3.21
C LEU A 143 -9.67 13.08 -2.63
N ILE A 144 -9.49 11.77 -2.55
CA ILE A 144 -10.51 10.86 -2.04
C ILE A 144 -10.36 10.73 -0.52
N GLY A 145 -10.91 11.71 0.18
CA GLY A 145 -10.91 11.77 1.64
C GLY A 145 -11.85 10.74 2.29
N GLN A 146 -11.53 10.32 3.48
CA GLN A 146 -12.33 9.42 4.32
C GLN A 146 -12.61 10.12 5.66
N ASN A 147 -13.63 10.97 5.75
CA ASN A 147 -14.07 11.54 7.03
C ASN A 147 -12.92 11.82 8.03
N ASN A 148 -12.05 12.78 7.75
CA ASN A 148 -10.83 13.12 8.48
C ASN A 148 -9.71 12.04 8.48
N ARG A 149 -9.81 10.96 7.68
CA ARG A 149 -8.69 10.06 7.40
C ARG A 149 -8.19 10.26 5.97
N ARG A 150 -6.89 10.40 5.83
CA ARG A 150 -6.22 10.35 4.52
C ARG A 150 -6.26 8.92 4.00
N GLY A 151 -6.39 8.74 2.67
CA GLY A 151 -6.10 7.47 2.04
C GLY A 151 -4.68 7.01 2.39
N ALA A 152 -4.45 5.71 2.45
CA ALA A 152 -3.12 5.14 2.65
C ALA A 152 -2.71 4.44 1.35
N LEU A 153 -1.61 4.88 0.75
CA LEU A 153 -1.06 4.32 -0.49
C LEU A 153 0.37 3.86 -0.26
N MET A 154 0.71 2.68 -0.79
CA MET A 154 2.07 2.19 -0.96
C MET A 154 2.36 2.06 -2.45
N LEU A 155 3.46 2.64 -2.90
CA LEU A 155 4.00 2.44 -4.24
C LEU A 155 5.32 1.70 -4.13
N SER A 156 5.46 0.60 -4.90
CA SER A 156 6.70 -0.16 -4.92
C SER A 156 7.26 -0.28 -6.34
N ILE A 157 8.58 -0.45 -6.42
CA ILE A 157 9.30 -0.68 -7.67
C ILE A 157 10.37 -1.76 -7.46
N SER A 158 10.68 -2.52 -8.52
CA SER A 158 11.79 -3.47 -8.51
C SER A 158 13.14 -2.75 -8.47
N CYS A 159 14.08 -3.29 -7.70
CA CYS A 159 15.48 -2.83 -7.72
C CYS A 159 16.18 -3.03 -9.08
N GLU A 160 15.56 -3.75 -10.00
CA GLU A 160 16.06 -3.95 -11.36
C GLU A 160 15.54 -2.90 -12.36
N HIS A 161 14.61 -2.02 -11.94
CA HIS A 161 14.00 -1.05 -12.84
C HIS A 161 14.92 0.14 -13.17
N PRO A 162 15.03 0.58 -14.45
CA PRO A 162 15.92 1.69 -14.84
C PRO A 162 15.60 3.04 -14.16
N ASP A 163 14.34 3.30 -13.77
CA ASP A 163 13.93 4.51 -13.04
C ASP A 163 14.19 4.43 -11.52
N LEU A 164 14.88 3.39 -11.04
CA LEU A 164 15.08 3.17 -9.61
C LEU A 164 15.73 4.39 -8.91
N GLU A 165 16.68 5.05 -9.56
CA GLU A 165 17.36 6.22 -8.99
C GLU A 165 16.41 7.41 -8.82
N GLU A 166 15.56 7.67 -9.82
CA GLU A 166 14.54 8.69 -9.75
C GLU A 166 13.48 8.35 -8.67
N PHE A 167 13.10 7.08 -8.57
CA PHE A 167 12.15 6.60 -7.58
C PHE A 167 12.62 6.84 -6.15
N ILE A 168 13.85 6.46 -5.79
CA ILE A 168 14.37 6.65 -4.43
C ILE A 168 14.54 8.14 -4.10
N GLY A 169 14.88 8.96 -5.08
CA GLY A 169 15.09 10.40 -4.93
C GLY A 169 13.80 11.23 -4.87
N VAL A 170 12.63 10.64 -5.18
CA VAL A 170 11.38 11.42 -5.27
C VAL A 170 10.99 12.10 -3.96
N LYS A 171 11.32 11.50 -2.81
CA LYS A 171 11.01 12.04 -1.48
C LYS A 171 11.94 13.17 -1.03
N SER A 172 13.04 13.39 -1.72
CA SER A 172 13.89 14.57 -1.48
C SER A 172 13.21 15.86 -1.93
N ASP A 173 12.22 15.77 -2.83
CA ASP A 173 11.31 16.86 -3.18
C ASP A 173 10.04 16.72 -2.32
N LEU A 174 9.92 17.59 -1.30
CA LEU A 174 8.83 17.51 -0.30
C LEU A 174 7.45 17.82 -0.89
N ASP A 175 7.37 18.33 -2.12
CA ASP A 175 6.11 18.61 -2.80
C ASP A 175 5.62 17.44 -3.66
N LYS A 176 6.48 16.43 -3.92
CA LYS A 176 6.16 15.27 -4.74
C LYS A 176 5.73 14.06 -3.92
N VAL A 177 4.79 13.31 -4.47
CA VAL A 177 4.32 12.02 -3.91
C VAL A 177 4.05 12.08 -2.41
N THR A 178 3.46 13.19 -1.94
CA THR A 178 3.27 13.50 -0.50
C THR A 178 2.25 12.60 0.19
N LYS A 179 1.45 11.83 -0.56
CA LYS A 179 0.34 11.01 -0.05
C LYS A 179 0.54 9.50 -0.25
N ALA A 180 1.76 9.09 -0.59
CA ALA A 180 2.10 7.67 -0.74
C ALA A 180 3.39 7.36 0.02
N ASN A 181 3.43 6.19 0.65
CA ASN A 181 4.67 5.56 1.09
C ASN A 181 5.34 4.89 -0.11
N ILE A 182 6.65 4.83 -0.13
CA ILE A 182 7.40 4.19 -1.21
C ILE A 182 8.30 3.08 -0.69
N SER A 183 8.45 2.01 -1.47
CA SER A 183 9.33 0.88 -1.11
C SER A 183 9.99 0.27 -2.34
N VAL A 184 11.22 -0.21 -2.18
CA VAL A 184 11.97 -0.91 -3.21
C VAL A 184 11.91 -2.42 -2.97
N ARG A 185 11.55 -3.18 -3.97
CA ARG A 185 11.60 -4.65 -3.96
C ARG A 185 13.02 -5.09 -4.26
N ILE A 186 13.74 -5.53 -3.24
CA ILE A 186 15.15 -5.93 -3.28
C ILE A 186 15.27 -7.42 -3.57
N THR A 187 16.10 -7.79 -4.57
CA THR A 187 16.41 -9.19 -4.88
C THR A 187 17.68 -9.66 -4.19
N ASP A 188 17.79 -10.97 -3.93
CA ASP A 188 19.02 -11.59 -3.41
C ASP A 188 20.20 -11.35 -4.37
N LYS A 189 19.94 -11.31 -5.68
CA LYS A 189 20.92 -10.98 -6.73
C LYS A 189 21.50 -9.57 -6.56
N PHE A 190 20.62 -8.56 -6.30
CA PHE A 190 21.06 -7.20 -6.03
C PHE A 190 21.91 -7.15 -4.75
N MET A 191 21.47 -7.80 -3.65
CA MET A 191 22.23 -7.83 -2.40
C MET A 191 23.56 -8.56 -2.53
N ALA A 192 23.64 -9.61 -3.37
CA ALA A 192 24.91 -10.26 -3.69
C ALA A 192 25.89 -9.31 -4.41
N ALA A 193 25.37 -8.51 -5.37
CA ALA A 193 26.19 -7.48 -6.05
C ALA A 193 26.66 -6.39 -5.08
N VAL A 194 25.80 -5.95 -4.14
CA VAL A 194 26.15 -5.00 -3.07
C VAL A 194 27.30 -5.57 -2.20
N LYS A 195 27.13 -6.79 -1.69
CA LYS A 195 28.12 -7.46 -0.83
C LYS A 195 29.48 -7.63 -1.51
N ASN A 196 29.47 -7.97 -2.80
CA ASN A 196 30.67 -8.24 -3.58
C ASN A 196 31.23 -6.99 -4.27
N LYS A 197 30.61 -5.80 -4.06
CA LYS A 197 30.98 -4.53 -4.71
C LYS A 197 31.05 -4.65 -6.23
N GLN A 198 30.07 -5.30 -6.82
CA GLN A 198 30.00 -5.54 -8.26
C GLN A 198 29.03 -4.56 -8.94
N PRO A 199 29.22 -4.26 -10.23
CA PRO A 199 28.22 -3.54 -10.99
C PRO A 199 26.93 -4.35 -11.10
N PHE A 200 25.80 -3.65 -11.10
CA PHE A 200 24.49 -4.24 -11.26
C PHE A 200 23.75 -3.59 -12.44
N THR A 201 23.16 -4.41 -13.31
CA THR A 201 22.45 -3.91 -14.48
C THR A 201 20.96 -3.86 -14.19
N LEU A 202 20.42 -2.64 -14.18
CA LEU A 202 18.99 -2.36 -14.24
C LEU A 202 18.51 -2.68 -15.65
N LYS A 203 17.36 -3.33 -15.77
CA LYS A 203 16.85 -3.77 -17.07
C LYS A 203 15.33 -3.74 -17.10
N PHE A 204 14.78 -3.16 -18.15
CA PHE A 204 13.38 -3.22 -18.49
C PHE A 204 13.20 -3.66 -19.93
N THR A 205 12.35 -4.64 -20.18
CA THR A 205 12.00 -5.07 -21.54
C THR A 205 10.51 -4.83 -21.76
N ARG A 206 10.20 -3.97 -22.71
CA ARG A 206 8.84 -3.62 -23.08
C ARG A 206 8.18 -4.77 -23.83
N LYS A 207 7.06 -5.27 -23.29
CA LYS A 207 6.39 -6.44 -23.87
C LYS A 207 5.84 -6.18 -25.26
N GLU A 208 5.32 -4.97 -25.53
CA GLU A 208 4.66 -4.62 -26.79
C GLU A 208 5.63 -4.38 -27.96
N THR A 209 6.82 -3.87 -27.67
CA THR A 209 7.79 -3.45 -28.69
C THR A 209 9.03 -4.33 -28.73
N GLY A 210 9.30 -5.12 -27.68
CA GLY A 210 10.57 -5.83 -27.48
C GLY A 210 11.75 -4.89 -27.14
N GLU A 211 11.54 -3.59 -27.05
CA GLU A 211 12.57 -2.61 -26.66
C GLU A 211 13.13 -2.96 -25.28
N THR A 212 14.45 -3.04 -25.18
CA THR A 212 15.15 -3.31 -23.93
C THR A 212 15.98 -2.10 -23.54
N ILE A 213 15.71 -1.56 -22.37
CA ILE A 213 16.43 -0.43 -21.78
C ILE A 213 17.26 -0.95 -20.62
N THR A 214 18.54 -0.61 -20.61
CA THR A 214 19.47 -1.02 -19.58
C THR A 214 20.26 0.16 -19.04
N LYS A 215 20.57 0.13 -17.74
CA LYS A 215 21.44 1.07 -17.05
C LYS A 215 22.30 0.29 -16.07
N THR A 216 23.61 0.48 -16.09
CA THR A 216 24.51 -0.17 -15.12
C THR A 216 24.84 0.80 -13.99
N ILE A 217 24.77 0.32 -12.76
CA ILE A 217 25.08 1.06 -11.54
C ILE A 217 26.14 0.34 -10.72
N ASP A 218 26.85 1.07 -9.87
CA ASP A 218 27.61 0.48 -8.77
C ASP A 218 26.64 0.09 -7.66
N ALA A 219 26.48 -1.22 -7.43
CA ALA A 219 25.47 -1.71 -6.49
C ALA A 219 25.72 -1.25 -5.06
N ALA A 220 26.98 -1.22 -4.60
CA ALA A 220 27.32 -0.86 -3.23
C ALA A 220 27.08 0.62 -2.96
N ASN A 221 27.54 1.50 -3.85
CA ASN A 221 27.32 2.93 -3.74
C ASN A 221 25.83 3.28 -3.86
N PHE A 222 25.12 2.59 -4.74
CA PHE A 222 23.69 2.80 -4.92
C PHE A 222 22.89 2.39 -3.67
N PHE A 223 23.22 1.25 -3.07
CA PHE A 223 22.58 0.81 -1.82
C PHE A 223 22.88 1.78 -0.68
N HIS A 224 24.12 2.28 -0.57
CA HIS A 224 24.48 3.28 0.41
C HIS A 224 23.65 4.57 0.25
N LYS A 225 23.54 5.09 -0.97
CA LYS A 225 22.67 6.25 -1.29
C LYS A 225 21.21 5.99 -0.88
N MET A 226 20.70 4.78 -1.11
CA MET A 226 19.34 4.42 -0.70
C MET A 226 19.17 4.42 0.83
N CYS A 227 20.20 3.98 1.56
CA CYS A 227 20.22 4.04 3.03
C CYS A 227 20.29 5.49 3.54
N GLU A 228 21.06 6.37 2.90
CA GLU A 228 21.13 7.79 3.24
C GLU A 228 19.79 8.47 3.04
N VAL A 229 19.13 8.26 1.89
CA VAL A 229 17.79 8.81 1.65
C VAL A 229 16.77 8.27 2.66
N ASN A 230 16.85 6.98 3.00
CA ASN A 230 15.99 6.41 4.05
C ASN A 230 16.25 7.04 5.42
N TRP A 231 17.50 7.31 5.75
CA TRP A 231 17.87 7.99 6.99
C TRP A 231 17.28 9.41 7.06
N ASP A 232 17.38 10.16 5.97
CA ASP A 232 16.96 11.56 5.91
C ASP A 232 15.44 11.73 5.85
N TYR A 233 14.73 10.82 5.14
CA TYR A 233 13.30 10.96 4.84
C TYR A 233 12.43 9.81 5.36
N ALA A 234 13.00 8.81 6.05
CA ALA A 234 12.34 7.58 6.49
C ALA A 234 11.77 6.73 5.34
N GLU A 235 12.14 7.00 4.10
CA GLU A 235 11.73 6.33 2.86
C GLU A 235 12.89 6.35 1.85
N PRO A 236 12.98 5.37 0.91
CA PRO A 236 12.07 4.24 0.69
C PRO A 236 12.21 3.13 1.74
N GLY A 237 11.14 2.37 1.97
CA GLY A 237 11.23 1.08 2.64
C GLY A 237 11.92 0.04 1.75
N MET A 238 12.42 -1.04 2.36
CA MET A 238 13.09 -2.14 1.64
C MET A 238 12.31 -3.44 1.84
N LEU A 239 11.89 -4.06 0.72
CA LEU A 239 11.17 -5.32 0.69
C LEU A 239 12.10 -6.39 0.11
N PHE A 240 12.61 -7.27 0.94
CA PHE A 240 13.48 -8.39 0.50
C PHE A 240 12.65 -9.44 -0.23
N TRP A 241 12.42 -9.19 -1.53
CA TRP A 241 11.37 -9.82 -2.29
C TRP A 241 11.53 -11.32 -2.45
N ASP A 242 12.74 -11.82 -2.69
CA ASP A 242 12.99 -13.26 -2.80
C ASP A 242 12.71 -13.98 -1.48
N ARG A 243 12.94 -13.32 -0.33
CA ARG A 243 12.60 -13.86 0.99
C ARG A 243 11.07 -13.93 1.17
N ILE A 244 10.37 -12.89 0.72
CA ILE A 244 8.90 -12.84 0.75
C ILE A 244 8.31 -13.96 -0.12
N GLU A 245 8.79 -14.13 -1.35
CA GLU A 245 8.34 -15.20 -2.26
C GLU A 245 8.64 -16.60 -1.73
N ASN A 246 9.80 -16.81 -1.11
CA ASN A 246 10.18 -18.10 -0.50
C ASN A 246 9.28 -18.47 0.69
N TRP A 247 8.63 -17.51 1.34
CA TRP A 247 7.65 -17.72 2.43
C TRP A 247 6.20 -17.67 1.95
N ASN A 248 5.96 -17.89 0.67
CA ASN A 248 4.63 -17.91 0.10
C ASN A 248 3.83 -19.12 0.63
N LEU A 249 2.85 -18.86 1.50
CA LEU A 249 1.97 -19.91 2.05
C LEU A 249 1.05 -20.55 1.00
N LEU A 250 0.88 -19.91 -0.16
CA LEU A 250 0.10 -20.40 -1.29
C LEU A 250 0.98 -20.93 -2.43
N SER A 251 2.22 -21.29 -2.14
CA SER A 251 3.18 -21.85 -3.12
C SER A 251 2.74 -23.18 -3.74
N CYS A 252 1.72 -23.85 -3.16
CA CYS A 252 1.07 -25.02 -3.76
C CYS A 252 0.23 -24.67 -4.99
N ASP A 253 -0.18 -23.42 -5.18
CA ASP A 253 -0.83 -22.92 -6.39
C ASP A 253 0.22 -22.28 -7.32
N ASN A 254 0.61 -23.00 -8.37
CA ASN A 254 1.60 -22.50 -9.35
C ASN A 254 1.16 -21.21 -10.07
N ASN A 255 -0.12 -20.85 -10.00
CA ASN A 255 -0.64 -19.61 -10.59
C ASN A 255 -0.68 -18.46 -9.57
N PHE A 256 -0.29 -18.70 -8.33
CA PHE A 256 -0.27 -17.67 -7.30
C PHE A 256 1.11 -17.04 -7.18
N HIS A 257 1.20 -15.76 -7.49
CA HIS A 257 2.38 -14.93 -7.26
C HIS A 257 1.98 -13.65 -6.53
N TYR A 258 2.86 -13.15 -5.69
CA TYR A 258 2.63 -11.86 -5.05
C TYR A 258 2.76 -10.71 -6.04
N ALA A 259 1.77 -9.81 -6.02
CA ALA A 259 1.73 -8.63 -6.88
C ALA A 259 2.48 -7.44 -6.26
N GLY A 260 2.42 -7.32 -4.94
CA GLY A 260 2.95 -6.22 -4.17
C GLY A 260 2.51 -6.30 -2.72
N THR A 261 2.70 -5.23 -1.95
CA THR A 261 2.29 -5.14 -0.55
C THR A 261 1.28 -4.02 -0.35
N ASN A 262 0.48 -4.12 0.73
CA ASN A 262 -0.36 -3.04 1.23
C ASN A 262 0.48 -1.91 1.88
N PRO A 263 -0.12 -0.76 2.27
CA PRO A 263 0.61 0.37 2.85
C PRO A 263 1.44 0.07 4.10
N CYS A 264 1.08 -0.96 4.85
CA CYS A 264 1.80 -1.39 6.07
C CYS A 264 2.78 -2.55 5.80
N ALA A 265 2.94 -3.00 4.57
CA ALA A 265 3.76 -4.14 4.14
C ALA A 265 3.42 -5.49 4.83
N TRP A 266 2.18 -5.66 5.33
CA TRP A 266 1.72 -6.85 6.06
C TRP A 266 0.86 -7.79 5.22
N VAL A 267 0.24 -7.28 4.16
CA VAL A 267 -0.62 -8.05 3.25
C VAL A 267 0.03 -8.08 1.89
N LEU A 268 0.20 -9.28 1.38
CA LEU A 268 0.69 -9.54 0.03
C LEU A 268 -0.51 -9.93 -0.82
N GLY A 269 -0.70 -9.24 -1.94
CA GLY A 269 -1.83 -9.49 -2.84
C GLY A 269 -1.42 -10.36 -4.02
N ARG A 270 -2.42 -11.06 -4.58
CA ARG A 270 -2.25 -11.89 -5.78
C ARG A 270 -1.97 -11.01 -7.01
N LYS A 271 -1.08 -11.52 -7.87
CA LYS A 271 -0.85 -11.00 -9.22
C LYS A 271 -1.90 -11.55 -10.17
#